data_8bed818b25922255bf56ce39c77ba9d9
#
_entry.id   8bed818b25922255bf56ce39c77ba9d9
#
_cell.length_a   1.000
_cell.length_b   1.000
_cell.length_c   1.000
_cell.angle_alpha   90.00
_cell.angle_beta   90.00
_cell.angle_gamma   90.00
#
_symmetry.space_group_name_H-M   'P 1'
#
loop_
_entity.id
_entity.type
_entity.pdbx_description
1 polymer ?
#
loop_
_entity_poly.entity_id
_entity_poly.type
_entity_poly.pdbx_seq_one_letter_code
_entity_poly.pdbx_strand_id
1 'polypeptide(L)'
;MFETVGKSYVYFTYGMYNCMNVVERSKKFEAGAVLIRGVYPIDGIKKMIKNRKTDKFSNLTNGPGKLTQAFNISVKDYGIDMTKKSKLYVTTGISPKKVNSKSRIGISKAVDKRWNFSINPEDYF
;
A
#
# COMPACT_ATOMS: atom_id res chain seq x y z
N MET A 1 11.09 6.22 11.38
CA MET A 1 9.93 6.75 10.68
C MET A 1 9.74 8.26 10.75
N PHE A 2 10.79 8.97 11.02
CA PHE A 2 10.77 10.45 11.03
C PHE A 2 11.18 11.03 9.69
N GLU A 3 10.75 10.37 8.62
CA GLU A 3 11.03 10.77 7.25
C GLU A 3 10.14 11.93 6.81
N THR A 4 10.50 12.55 5.69
CA THR A 4 9.68 13.60 5.11
C THR A 4 8.32 13.04 4.67
N VAL A 5 7.25 13.74 5.02
CA VAL A 5 5.88 13.38 4.64
C VAL A 5 5.77 13.19 3.12
N GLY A 6 5.07 12.15 2.70
CA GLY A 6 4.85 11.82 1.31
C GLY A 6 5.92 10.95 0.68
N LYS A 7 6.99 10.62 1.41
CA LYS A 7 8.01 9.72 0.90
C LYS A 7 7.66 8.26 1.17
N SER A 8 8.17 7.38 0.33
CA SER A 8 7.99 5.94 0.50
C SER A 8 8.84 5.44 1.67
N TYR A 9 8.26 4.55 2.47
CA TYR A 9 8.95 3.82 3.52
C TYR A 9 8.77 2.33 3.24
N VAL A 10 9.82 1.67 2.79
CA VAL A 10 9.79 0.26 2.41
C VAL A 10 10.67 -0.54 3.35
N TYR A 11 10.13 -1.59 3.92
CA TYR A 11 10.90 -2.49 4.79
C TYR A 11 10.59 -3.95 4.45
N PHE A 12 11.59 -4.79 4.69
CA PHE A 12 11.49 -6.24 4.47
C PHE A 12 11.06 -6.89 5.78
N THR A 13 9.98 -7.64 5.76
CA THR A 13 9.39 -8.20 6.97
C THR A 13 9.39 -9.73 6.94
N TYR A 14 9.66 -10.32 8.11
CA TYR A 14 9.70 -11.79 8.32
C TYR A 14 10.63 -12.53 7.38
N GLY A 15 11.60 -11.83 6.76
CA GLY A 15 12.48 -12.42 5.76
C GLY A 15 11.79 -12.92 4.50
N MET A 16 10.55 -12.49 4.26
CA MET A 16 9.70 -13.04 3.20
C MET A 16 9.29 -12.03 2.14
N TYR A 17 8.91 -10.82 2.52
CA TYR A 17 8.39 -9.83 1.56
C TYR A 17 8.57 -8.41 2.04
N ASN A 18 8.46 -7.48 1.10
CA ASN A 18 8.54 -6.06 1.38
C ASN A 18 7.16 -5.49 1.69
N CYS A 19 7.11 -4.51 2.59
CA CYS A 19 5.92 -3.73 2.87
C CYS A 19 6.16 -2.29 2.49
N MET A 20 5.23 -1.69 1.75
CA MET A 20 5.33 -0.30 1.32
C MET A 20 4.37 0.58 2.11
N ASN A 21 4.92 1.66 2.63
CA ASN A 21 4.17 2.67 3.37
C ASN A 21 4.39 4.03 2.76
N VAL A 22 3.44 4.93 2.98
CA VAL A 22 3.60 6.36 2.70
C VAL A 22 3.73 7.06 4.04
N VAL A 23 4.81 7.83 4.21
CA VAL A 23 5.04 8.57 5.47
C VAL A 23 3.99 9.66 5.60
N GLU A 24 3.37 9.71 6.76
CA GLU A 24 2.29 10.63 7.07
C GLU A 24 2.51 11.25 8.44
N ARG A 25 1.94 12.44 8.65
CA ARG A 25 1.94 13.11 9.94
C ARG A 25 0.56 13.69 10.22
N SER A 26 0.24 13.79 11.50
CA SER A 26 -0.95 14.49 11.95
C SER A 26 -0.58 15.50 13.02
N LYS A 27 -1.54 16.34 13.38
CA LYS A 27 -1.34 17.31 14.46
C LYS A 27 -1.04 16.65 15.81
N LYS A 28 -1.46 15.40 15.99
CA LYS A 28 -1.25 14.62 17.22
C LYS A 28 0.02 13.79 17.22
N PHE A 29 0.51 13.42 16.04
CA PHE A 29 1.63 12.47 15.91
C PHE A 29 2.68 13.04 14.98
N GLU A 30 3.92 13.12 15.46
CA GLU A 30 5.05 13.62 14.67
C GLU A 30 5.56 12.63 13.66
N ALA A 31 5.28 11.36 13.88
CA ALA A 31 5.71 10.29 12.97
C ALA A 31 4.60 9.28 12.78
N GLY A 32 4.52 8.74 11.57
CA GLY A 32 3.56 7.73 11.24
C GLY A 32 3.69 7.31 9.79
N ALA A 33 2.97 6.28 9.42
CA ALA A 33 2.96 5.79 8.05
C ALA A 33 1.64 5.09 7.76
N VAL A 34 1.22 5.17 6.49
CA VAL A 34 0.07 4.47 5.98
C VAL A 34 0.57 3.28 5.18
N LEU A 35 0.28 2.07 5.64
CA LEU A 35 0.62 0.84 4.93
C LEU A 35 -0.37 0.66 3.78
N ILE A 36 0.16 0.47 2.58
CA ILE A 36 -0.65 0.13 1.41
C ILE A 36 -0.80 -1.39 1.40
N ARG A 37 -1.99 -1.86 1.74
CA ARG A 37 -2.26 -3.30 1.87
C ARG A 37 -2.70 -3.95 0.58
N GLY A 38 -3.31 -3.20 -0.30
CA GLY A 38 -3.76 -3.73 -1.58
C GLY A 38 -4.26 -2.62 -2.47
N VAL A 39 -4.28 -2.89 -3.76
CA VAL A 39 -4.80 -1.98 -4.78
C VAL A 39 -5.60 -2.75 -5.80
N TYR A 40 -6.43 -2.06 -6.56
CA TYR A 40 -7.11 -2.63 -7.71
C TYR A 40 -6.25 -2.37 -8.94
N PRO A 41 -5.72 -3.41 -9.60
CA PRO A 41 -4.85 -3.21 -10.76
C PRO A 41 -5.65 -2.75 -11.98
N ILE A 42 -5.16 -1.70 -12.65
CA ILE A 42 -5.81 -1.14 -13.85
C ILE A 42 -4.91 -1.32 -15.07
N ASP A 43 -3.64 -0.92 -14.96
CA ASP A 43 -2.67 -1.01 -16.04
C ASP A 43 -1.49 -1.90 -15.65
N GLY A 44 -0.80 -2.44 -16.66
CA GLY A 44 0.38 -3.26 -16.43
C GLY A 44 0.09 -4.65 -15.87
N ILE A 45 -1.10 -5.16 -16.12
CA ILE A 45 -1.56 -6.44 -15.55
C ILE A 45 -0.68 -7.60 -16.02
N LYS A 46 -0.25 -7.61 -17.30
CA LYS A 46 0.64 -8.67 -17.83
C LYS A 46 1.96 -8.72 -17.08
N LYS A 47 2.53 -7.55 -16.77
CA LYS A 47 3.78 -7.46 -16.02
C LYS A 47 3.59 -7.92 -14.57
N MET A 48 2.46 -7.59 -13.97
CA MET A 48 2.12 -8.05 -12.62
C MET A 48 1.99 -9.56 -12.56
N ILE A 49 1.34 -10.18 -13.54
CA ILE A 49 1.22 -11.62 -13.67
C ILE A 49 2.60 -12.26 -13.72
N LYS A 50 3.50 -11.70 -14.54
CA LYS A 50 4.87 -12.18 -14.66
C LYS A 50 5.62 -12.08 -13.32
N ASN A 51 5.51 -10.94 -12.65
CA ASN A 51 6.20 -10.70 -11.37
C ASN A 51 5.65 -11.59 -10.26
N ARG A 52 4.34 -11.83 -10.23
CA ARG A 52 3.67 -12.62 -9.23
C ARG A 52 3.67 -14.11 -9.52
N LYS A 53 3.90 -14.49 -10.78
CA LYS A 53 3.83 -15.87 -11.24
C LYS A 53 2.46 -16.51 -11.00
N THR A 54 1.41 -15.71 -11.13
CA THR A 54 0.01 -16.15 -11.06
C THR A 54 -0.82 -15.31 -12.01
N ASP A 55 -1.78 -15.92 -12.68
CA ASP A 55 -2.70 -15.25 -13.59
C ASP A 55 -4.06 -14.96 -12.94
N LYS A 56 -4.22 -15.31 -11.68
CA LYS A 56 -5.46 -15.07 -10.95
C LYS A 56 -5.57 -13.60 -10.55
N PHE A 57 -6.41 -12.85 -11.26
CA PHE A 57 -6.58 -11.41 -11.08
C PHE A 57 -6.84 -11.02 -9.61
N SER A 58 -7.73 -11.73 -8.94
CA SER A 58 -8.10 -11.44 -7.55
C SER A 58 -6.95 -11.68 -6.55
N ASN A 59 -5.85 -12.27 -6.99
CA ASN A 59 -4.71 -12.59 -6.15
C ASN A 59 -3.45 -11.80 -6.52
N LEU A 60 -3.54 -10.85 -7.45
CA LEU A 60 -2.36 -10.11 -7.93
C LEU A 60 -1.82 -9.13 -6.90
N THR A 61 -2.70 -8.33 -6.30
CA THR A 61 -2.30 -7.19 -5.46
C THR A 61 -3.13 -7.06 -4.19
N ASN A 62 -3.66 -8.15 -3.68
CA ASN A 62 -4.57 -8.14 -2.53
C ASN A 62 -3.87 -8.40 -1.20
N GLY A 63 -2.66 -7.98 -1.07
CA GLY A 63 -1.90 -8.06 0.18
C GLY A 63 -0.63 -7.22 0.08
N PRO A 64 -0.05 -6.81 1.22
CA PRO A 64 1.12 -5.90 1.20
C PRO A 64 2.32 -6.49 0.47
N GLY A 65 2.64 -7.75 0.70
CA GLY A 65 3.73 -8.43 0.02
C GLY A 65 3.42 -8.73 -1.44
N LYS A 66 2.18 -9.08 -1.74
CA LYS A 66 1.72 -9.33 -3.11
C LYS A 66 1.81 -8.06 -3.94
N LEU A 67 1.38 -6.94 -3.37
CA LEU A 67 1.44 -5.63 -4.00
C LEU A 67 2.88 -5.26 -4.37
N THR A 68 3.82 -5.36 -3.44
CA THR A 68 5.22 -5.02 -3.70
C THR A 68 5.84 -5.95 -4.72
N GLN A 69 5.52 -7.23 -4.70
CA GLN A 69 5.99 -8.18 -5.70
C GLN A 69 5.43 -7.85 -7.09
N ALA A 70 4.14 -7.54 -7.18
CA ALA A 70 3.50 -7.21 -8.45
C ALA A 70 4.13 -5.97 -9.09
N PHE A 71 4.41 -4.95 -8.29
CA PHE A 71 5.00 -3.67 -8.75
C PHE A 71 6.53 -3.68 -8.75
N ASN A 72 7.16 -4.78 -8.35
CA ASN A 72 8.61 -4.89 -8.23
C ASN A 72 9.19 -3.80 -7.31
N ILE A 73 8.52 -3.57 -6.19
CA ILE A 73 8.94 -2.61 -5.17
C ILE A 73 9.82 -3.34 -4.15
N SER A 74 10.95 -2.72 -3.80
CA SER A 74 11.88 -3.27 -2.82
C SER A 74 12.42 -2.18 -1.93
N VAL A 75 13.33 -2.52 -1.02
CA VAL A 75 13.99 -1.55 -0.15
C VAL A 75 14.78 -0.50 -0.93
N LYS A 76 15.11 -0.77 -2.19
CA LYS A 76 15.73 0.20 -3.09
C LYS A 76 14.81 1.39 -3.39
N ASP A 77 13.51 1.20 -3.22
CA ASP A 77 12.50 2.24 -3.45
C ASP A 77 12.17 3.04 -2.20
N TYR A 78 12.98 2.92 -1.18
CA TYR A 78 12.87 3.70 0.05
C TYR A 78 13.19 5.18 -0.21
N GLY A 79 12.37 6.06 0.36
CA GLY A 79 12.66 7.49 0.32
C GLY A 79 12.25 8.22 -0.96
N ILE A 80 11.45 7.58 -1.82
CA ILE A 80 10.95 8.22 -3.03
C ILE A 80 9.85 9.23 -2.66
N ASP A 81 9.93 10.43 -3.19
CA ASP A 81 8.87 11.43 -3.04
C ASP A 81 7.66 11.01 -3.89
N MET A 82 6.66 10.48 -3.23
CA MET A 82 5.46 9.94 -3.89
C MET A 82 4.42 11.03 -4.22
N THR A 83 4.71 12.29 -3.88
CA THR A 83 3.84 13.42 -4.20
C THR A 83 4.13 14.01 -5.58
N LYS A 84 5.19 13.58 -6.23
CA LYS A 84 5.63 14.06 -7.54
C LYS A 84 5.69 12.90 -8.53
N LYS A 85 5.50 13.21 -9.82
CA LYS A 85 5.67 12.22 -10.88
C LYS A 85 7.11 11.71 -10.87
N SER A 86 7.27 10.41 -10.62
CA SER A 86 8.55 9.76 -10.46
C SER A 86 8.38 8.26 -10.75
N LYS A 87 9.35 7.44 -10.37
CA LYS A 87 9.28 5.99 -10.50
C LYS A 87 8.07 5.42 -9.74
N LEU A 88 7.72 6.02 -8.61
CA LEU A 88 6.61 5.57 -7.75
C LEU A 88 5.94 6.81 -7.18
N TYR A 89 4.64 6.96 -7.42
CA TYR A 89 3.93 8.15 -6.95
C TYR A 89 2.44 7.91 -6.79
N VAL A 90 1.80 8.79 -6.03
CA VAL A 90 0.36 8.77 -5.77
C VAL A 90 -0.25 10.01 -6.41
N THR A 91 -1.38 9.84 -7.07
CA THR A 91 -2.12 10.97 -7.67
C THR A 91 -3.54 11.00 -7.09
N THR A 92 -4.23 12.10 -7.40
CA THR A 92 -5.66 12.20 -7.12
C THR A 92 -6.41 11.08 -7.84
N GLY A 93 -7.28 10.42 -7.13
CA GLY A 93 -8.09 9.34 -7.66
C GLY A 93 -9.58 9.59 -7.45
N ILE A 94 -10.33 8.52 -7.35
CA ILE A 94 -11.77 8.58 -7.07
C ILE A 94 -12.00 9.08 -5.65
N SER A 95 -13.17 9.74 -5.45
CA SER A 95 -13.65 10.11 -4.13
C SER A 95 -14.70 9.09 -3.69
N PRO A 96 -14.34 8.12 -2.85
CA PRO A 96 -15.28 7.06 -2.49
C PRO A 96 -16.43 7.61 -1.65
N LYS A 97 -17.64 7.16 -1.96
CA LYS A 97 -18.83 7.51 -1.19
C LYS A 97 -18.89 6.72 0.12
N LYS A 98 -18.27 5.55 0.12
CA LYS A 98 -18.25 4.67 1.29
C LYS A 98 -16.87 4.06 1.46
N VAL A 99 -16.36 4.16 2.67
CA VAL A 99 -15.09 3.54 3.06
C VAL A 99 -15.37 2.53 4.18
N ASN A 100 -14.92 1.29 3.98
CA ASN A 100 -15.02 0.26 5.00
C ASN A 100 -13.92 0.46 6.03
N SER A 101 -14.23 0.24 7.29
CA SER A 101 -13.27 0.33 8.39
C SER A 101 -13.36 -0.94 9.22
N LYS A 102 -12.21 -1.59 9.41
CA LYS A 102 -12.12 -2.87 10.13
C LYS A 102 -10.96 -2.84 11.10
N SER A 103 -10.91 -3.81 12.01
CA SER A 103 -9.79 -4.00 12.90
C SER A 103 -8.52 -4.30 12.10
N ARG A 104 -7.39 -3.85 12.63
CA ARG A 104 -6.08 -4.09 12.02
C ARG A 104 -5.75 -5.59 12.04
N ILE A 105 -5.06 -6.04 11.00
CA ILE A 105 -4.74 -7.45 10.78
C ILE A 105 -3.31 -7.74 11.25
N GLY A 106 -3.12 -8.88 11.95
CA GLY A 106 -1.79 -9.38 12.29
C GLY A 106 -1.07 -8.59 13.36
N ILE A 107 -1.80 -7.87 14.23
CA ILE A 107 -1.23 -7.06 15.31
C ILE A 107 -1.79 -7.51 16.66
N SER A 108 -1.00 -7.28 17.72
CA SER A 108 -1.39 -7.57 19.10
C SER A 108 -1.76 -6.32 19.90
N LYS A 109 -1.39 -5.13 19.38
CA LYS A 109 -1.67 -3.84 20.02
C LYS A 109 -2.68 -3.05 19.21
N ALA A 110 -3.49 -2.24 19.89
CA ALA A 110 -4.50 -1.39 19.27
C ALA A 110 -5.47 -2.17 18.37
N VAL A 111 -5.82 -3.40 18.75
CA VAL A 111 -6.77 -4.23 18.00
C VAL A 111 -8.19 -3.66 18.02
N ASP A 112 -8.50 -2.82 19.00
CA ASP A 112 -9.75 -2.10 19.10
C ASP A 112 -9.88 -0.95 18.09
N LYS A 113 -8.76 -0.53 17.49
CA LYS A 113 -8.75 0.52 16.48
C LYS A 113 -9.13 -0.05 15.12
N ARG A 114 -10.10 0.57 14.47
CA ARG A 114 -10.58 0.15 13.15
C ARG A 114 -9.80 0.87 12.05
N TRP A 115 -8.49 0.72 12.06
CA TRP A 115 -7.57 1.42 11.16
C TRP A 115 -7.28 0.68 9.86
N ASN A 116 -8.01 -0.39 9.58
CA ASN A 116 -7.95 -1.07 8.29
C ASN A 116 -9.05 -0.51 7.40
N PHE A 117 -8.69 0.42 6.50
CA PHE A 117 -9.62 1.10 5.61
C PHE A 117 -9.58 0.49 4.22
N SER A 118 -10.76 0.34 3.61
CA SER A 118 -10.86 -0.19 2.26
C SER A 118 -12.13 0.32 1.56
N ILE A 119 -12.12 0.20 0.24
CA ILE A 119 -13.30 0.44 -0.60
C ILE A 119 -13.60 -0.82 -1.40
N ASN A 120 -14.84 -0.96 -1.86
CA ASN A 120 -15.23 -2.04 -2.76
C ASN A 120 -14.93 -1.62 -4.20
N PRO A 121 -13.97 -2.26 -4.88
CA PRO A 121 -13.63 -1.87 -6.26
C PRO A 121 -14.81 -1.93 -7.21
N GLU A 122 -15.70 -2.88 -7.01
CA GLU A 122 -16.88 -3.11 -7.85
C GLU A 122 -17.81 -1.89 -7.92
N ASP A 123 -17.78 -1.02 -6.91
CA ASP A 123 -18.59 0.19 -6.88
C ASP A 123 -18.02 1.31 -7.76
N TYR A 124 -16.78 1.16 -8.26
CA TYR A 124 -16.03 2.22 -8.95
C TYR A 124 -15.41 1.79 -10.27
N PHE A 125 -15.28 0.49 -10.50
CA PHE A 125 -14.55 -0.03 -11.68
C PHE A 125 -15.33 -1.08 -12.46
#